data_6c5034b93d4983c2579630a9d156dab1
#
_entry.id   6c5034b93d4983c2579630a9d156dab1
#
_cell.length_a   1.000
_cell.length_b   1.000
_cell.length_c   1.000
_cell.angle_alpha   90.00
_cell.angle_beta   90.00
_cell.angle_gamma   90.00
#
_symmetry.space_group_name_H-M   'P 1'
#
loop_
_entity.id
_entity.type
_entity.pdbx_description
1 polymer ?
#
loop_
_entity_poly.entity_id
_entity_poly.type
_entity_poly.pdbx_seq_one_letter_code
_entity_poly.pdbx_strand_id
1 'polypeptide(L)'
;MERQREKPSEVPKEVKEKAEKELEELRKELARLRSLKKEKEELEKEAVERHIINEEDFKIADLSYIEEEFDKLETILGSQAGEIDNKVYKQHAEQIEAELQELEEEILGEKGLIEKKFTAYEKLLDAYPWLEEERKKFMYTMPDKNKQYNDYTSWKTEWAKVLFDYARFAVLHIIYIRELNSEKPFSDFTKREKYILEIAEELISQKQAIWLSKKKEKLRVYWKTLEVWSDEIYKWAYDNGKLEPIMIYELREAEQEDFSNLPLEDLEEIFKILAKNRRAKVLKLENGQLAFKIKLE
;
A
#
# COMPACT_ATOMS: atom_id res chain seq x y z
N MET A 1 0.66 64.70 37.94
CA MET A 1 0.26 63.28 37.75
C MET A 1 0.98 62.77 36.51
N GLU A 2 2.20 62.25 36.69
CA GLU A 2 2.98 61.58 35.61
C GLU A 2 2.49 60.13 35.47
N ARG A 3 1.97 59.82 34.29
CA ARG A 3 1.66 58.44 33.93
C ARG A 3 3.02 57.72 33.70
N GLN A 4 3.37 56.83 34.59
CA GLN A 4 4.44 55.87 34.36
C GLN A 4 4.04 55.03 33.13
N ARG A 5 4.79 55.12 32.04
CA ARG A 5 4.76 54.20 30.93
C ARG A 5 5.41 52.89 31.44
N GLU A 6 4.60 51.88 31.64
CA GLU A 6 5.08 50.51 31.85
C GLU A 6 5.95 50.13 30.64
N LYS A 7 7.18 49.74 30.91
CA LYS A 7 8.09 49.16 29.90
C LYS A 7 7.49 47.81 29.47
N PRO A 8 7.48 47.48 28.16
CA PRO A 8 7.08 46.16 27.72
C PRO A 8 7.97 45.11 28.43
N SER A 9 7.35 44.08 28.97
CA SER A 9 8.07 42.97 29.58
C SER A 9 8.87 42.24 28.51
N GLU A 10 10.18 42.25 28.61
CA GLU A 10 11.03 41.44 27.72
C GLU A 10 10.63 39.94 27.87
N VAL A 11 10.32 39.28 26.77
CA VAL A 11 10.13 37.82 26.75
C VAL A 11 11.36 37.17 27.36
N PRO A 12 11.22 36.23 28.33
CA PRO A 12 12.36 35.54 28.91
C PRO A 12 13.19 34.88 27.79
N LYS A 13 14.50 35.12 27.77
CA LYS A 13 15.43 34.56 26.78
C LYS A 13 15.25 33.07 26.59
N GLU A 14 14.94 32.34 27.67
CA GLU A 14 14.70 30.89 27.67
C GLU A 14 13.53 30.48 26.80
N VAL A 15 12.46 31.28 26.71
CA VAL A 15 11.27 30.98 25.88
C VAL A 15 11.62 31.14 24.40
N LYS A 16 12.38 32.17 24.05
CA LYS A 16 12.82 32.41 22.68
C LYS A 16 13.80 31.32 22.20
N GLU A 17 14.80 30.98 23.02
CA GLU A 17 15.75 29.90 22.71
C GLU A 17 15.07 28.54 22.55
N LYS A 18 14.01 28.28 23.32
CA LYS A 18 13.20 27.05 23.16
C LYS A 18 12.43 27.02 21.85
N ALA A 19 11.78 28.12 21.51
CA ALA A 19 11.03 28.24 20.26
C ALA A 19 11.95 28.17 19.02
N GLU A 20 13.16 28.76 19.09
CA GLU A 20 14.16 28.65 18.02
C GLU A 20 14.65 27.19 17.83
N LYS A 21 14.81 26.43 18.90
CA LYS A 21 15.16 24.99 18.81
C LYS A 21 14.03 24.17 18.19
N GLU A 22 12.81 24.39 18.62
CA GLU A 22 11.60 23.71 18.11
C GLU A 22 11.43 23.99 16.61
N LEU A 23 11.60 25.24 16.18
CA LEU A 23 11.57 25.61 14.77
C LEU A 23 12.70 24.92 13.97
N GLU A 24 13.89 24.78 14.53
CA GLU A 24 14.99 24.09 13.87
C GLU A 24 14.72 22.58 13.72
N GLU A 25 14.04 21.96 14.69
CA GLU A 25 13.61 20.56 14.58
C GLU A 25 12.56 20.37 13.48
N LEU A 26 11.53 21.21 13.47
CA LEU A 26 10.51 21.22 12.41
C LEU A 26 11.10 21.45 11.02
N ARG A 27 12.13 22.32 10.89
CA ARG A 27 12.87 22.50 9.62
C ARG A 27 13.57 21.23 9.16
N LYS A 28 14.14 20.47 10.08
CA LYS A 28 14.79 19.19 9.74
C LYS A 28 13.76 18.17 9.26
N GLU A 29 12.60 18.11 9.91
CA GLU A 29 11.50 17.24 9.48
C GLU A 29 10.96 17.63 8.11
N LEU A 30 10.74 18.93 7.85
CA LEU A 30 10.34 19.39 6.52
C LEU A 30 11.39 19.07 5.44
N ALA A 31 12.68 19.23 5.77
CA ALA A 31 13.75 18.85 4.84
C ALA A 31 13.76 17.35 4.56
N ARG A 32 13.50 16.52 5.57
CA ARG A 32 13.34 15.08 5.41
C ARG A 32 12.14 14.73 4.54
N LEU A 33 11.00 15.37 4.76
CA LEU A 33 9.78 15.18 3.97
C LEU A 33 9.98 15.56 2.50
N ARG A 34 10.69 16.67 2.23
CA ARG A 34 11.08 17.05 0.86
C ARG A 34 11.96 16.00 0.19
N SER A 35 12.87 15.37 0.93
CA SER A 35 13.70 14.28 0.41
C SER A 35 12.87 13.05 0.08
N LEU A 36 11.97 12.63 0.99
CA LEU A 36 11.06 11.51 0.77
C LEU A 36 10.13 11.74 -0.41
N LYS A 37 9.57 12.94 -0.53
CA LYS A 37 8.76 13.34 -1.68
C LYS A 37 9.53 13.19 -2.99
N LYS A 38 10.76 13.69 -3.03
CA LYS A 38 11.61 13.58 -4.22
C LYS A 38 11.94 12.14 -4.57
N GLU A 39 12.27 11.32 -3.58
CA GLU A 39 12.51 9.88 -3.78
C GLU A 39 11.27 9.16 -4.32
N LYS A 40 10.07 9.48 -3.81
CA LYS A 40 8.80 8.96 -4.31
C LYS A 40 8.56 9.37 -5.75
N GLU A 41 8.74 10.66 -6.09
CA GLU A 41 8.57 11.17 -7.45
C GLU A 41 9.56 10.52 -8.45
N GLU A 42 10.80 10.26 -8.04
CA GLU A 42 11.78 9.55 -8.86
C GLU A 42 11.34 8.09 -9.09
N LEU A 43 10.87 7.41 -8.04
CA LEU A 43 10.35 6.05 -8.14
C LEU A 43 9.09 5.96 -9.00
N GLU A 44 8.16 6.92 -8.88
CA GLU A 44 6.95 7.00 -9.71
C GLU A 44 7.31 7.19 -11.19
N LYS A 45 8.25 8.09 -11.50
CA LYS A 45 8.73 8.29 -12.88
C LYS A 45 9.33 7.02 -13.47
N GLU A 46 10.18 6.33 -12.70
CA GLU A 46 10.76 5.06 -13.13
C GLU A 46 9.68 3.99 -13.32
N ALA A 47 8.69 3.92 -12.43
CA ALA A 47 7.57 2.99 -12.52
C ALA A 47 6.67 3.28 -13.74
N VAL A 48 6.45 4.56 -14.09
CA VAL A 48 5.74 4.95 -15.32
C VAL A 48 6.56 4.61 -16.56
N GLU A 49 7.86 4.92 -16.59
CA GLU A 49 8.75 4.57 -17.71
C GLU A 49 8.78 3.07 -17.98
N ARG A 50 8.75 2.26 -16.91
CA ARG A 50 8.68 0.80 -16.99
C ARG A 50 7.26 0.27 -17.18
N HIS A 51 6.24 1.13 -17.27
CA HIS A 51 4.82 0.77 -17.40
C HIS A 51 4.31 -0.13 -16.25
N ILE A 52 4.83 0.05 -15.05
CA ILE A 52 4.38 -0.63 -13.83
C ILE A 52 3.15 0.05 -13.24
N ILE A 53 3.08 1.39 -13.37
CA ILE A 53 1.93 2.22 -13.05
C ILE A 53 1.59 3.13 -14.24
N ASN A 54 0.36 3.66 -14.27
CA ASN A 54 -0.02 4.64 -15.29
C ASN A 54 0.37 6.05 -14.86
N GLU A 55 0.63 6.94 -15.84
CA GLU A 55 0.91 8.35 -15.59
C GLU A 55 -0.27 9.04 -14.86
N GLU A 56 -1.50 8.59 -15.09
CA GLU A 56 -2.71 9.10 -14.44
C GLU A 56 -2.78 8.78 -12.93
N ASP A 57 -2.03 7.79 -12.48
CA ASP A 57 -1.96 7.39 -11.07
C ASP A 57 -0.84 8.13 -10.32
N PHE A 58 -0.07 8.97 -11.02
CA PHE A 58 1.02 9.76 -10.45
C PHE A 58 0.47 10.89 -9.58
N LYS A 59 0.79 10.87 -8.29
CA LYS A 59 0.34 11.86 -7.34
C LYS A 59 1.51 12.67 -6.77
N ILE A 60 1.44 13.97 -6.91
CA ILE A 60 2.43 14.88 -6.31
C ILE A 60 1.88 15.34 -4.95
N ALA A 61 2.59 15.02 -3.87
CA ALA A 61 2.26 15.53 -2.55
C ALA A 61 2.43 17.07 -2.52
N ASP A 62 1.40 17.77 -2.07
CA ASP A 62 1.41 19.24 -1.97
C ASP A 62 1.93 19.69 -0.61
N LEU A 63 3.09 20.32 -0.59
CA LEU A 63 3.72 20.85 0.62
C LEU A 63 3.50 22.36 0.80
N SER A 64 2.79 23.01 -0.12
CA SER A 64 2.65 24.49 -0.17
C SER A 64 2.04 25.05 1.11
N TYR A 65 1.05 24.38 1.66
CA TYR A 65 0.41 24.82 2.90
C TYR A 65 1.37 24.80 4.10
N ILE A 66 2.15 23.74 4.25
CA ILE A 66 3.13 23.62 5.34
C ILE A 66 4.22 24.69 5.19
N GLU A 67 4.67 24.94 3.97
CA GLU A 67 5.68 25.98 3.68
C GLU A 67 5.16 27.37 4.04
N GLU A 68 3.89 27.69 3.76
CA GLU A 68 3.26 28.95 4.17
C GLU A 68 3.15 29.08 5.71
N GLU A 69 2.81 28.00 6.41
CA GLU A 69 2.73 28.02 7.88
C GLU A 69 4.12 28.17 8.52
N PHE A 70 5.17 27.59 7.91
CA PHE A 70 6.56 27.82 8.32
C PHE A 70 6.96 29.29 8.20
N ASP A 71 6.66 29.94 7.08
CA ASP A 71 6.95 31.37 6.87
C ASP A 71 6.23 32.23 7.92
N LYS A 72 5.04 31.84 8.33
CA LYS A 72 4.30 32.54 9.42
C LYS A 72 5.01 32.36 10.76
N LEU A 73 5.46 31.14 11.11
CA LEU A 73 6.23 30.90 12.35
C LEU A 73 7.53 31.70 12.36
N GLU A 74 8.26 31.75 11.25
CA GLU A 74 9.48 32.55 11.14
C GLU A 74 9.20 34.04 11.31
N THR A 75 8.10 34.53 10.76
CA THR A 75 7.66 35.91 10.91
C THR A 75 7.31 36.23 12.36
N ILE A 76 6.65 35.32 13.08
CA ILE A 76 6.30 35.47 14.52
C ILE A 76 7.57 35.55 15.36
N LEU A 77 8.57 34.68 15.11
CA LEU A 77 9.84 34.69 15.83
C LEU A 77 10.75 35.87 15.49
N GLY A 78 10.72 36.31 14.23
CA GLY A 78 11.51 37.45 13.73
C GLY A 78 10.95 38.81 14.09
N SER A 79 9.70 38.91 14.52
CA SER A 79 9.09 40.19 14.90
C SER A 79 9.77 40.76 16.15
N GLN A 80 10.35 41.97 16.00
CA GLN A 80 10.99 42.73 17.12
C GLN A 80 9.98 43.29 18.13
N ALA A 81 8.67 43.09 17.91
CA ALA A 81 7.61 43.58 18.79
C ALA A 81 7.49 42.59 19.98
N GLY A 82 7.97 43.03 21.11
CA GLY A 82 8.11 42.49 22.46
C GLY A 82 7.11 41.53 23.09
N GLU A 83 6.22 40.89 22.36
CA GLU A 83 5.40 39.80 22.88
C GLU A 83 5.18 38.77 21.76
N ILE A 84 6.00 37.71 21.78
CA ILE A 84 5.62 36.48 21.11
C ILE A 84 4.40 35.95 21.87
N ASP A 85 3.23 35.93 21.25
CA ASP A 85 2.10 35.22 21.80
C ASP A 85 2.44 33.71 21.77
N ASN A 86 3.04 33.25 22.88
CA ASN A 86 3.50 31.88 23.04
C ASN A 86 2.39 30.85 22.80
N LYS A 87 1.13 31.26 22.97
CA LYS A 87 -0.01 30.40 22.70
C LYS A 87 -0.26 30.24 21.19
N VAL A 88 -0.19 31.35 20.44
CA VAL A 88 -0.35 31.34 18.99
C VAL A 88 0.82 30.58 18.33
N TYR A 89 2.06 30.84 18.77
CA TYR A 89 3.24 30.11 18.28
C TYR A 89 3.10 28.60 18.47
N LYS A 90 2.73 28.16 19.70
CA LYS A 90 2.56 26.72 19.99
C LYS A 90 1.44 26.09 19.17
N GLN A 91 0.33 26.77 18.97
CA GLN A 91 -0.76 26.25 18.16
C GLN A 91 -0.33 26.01 16.70
N HIS A 92 0.42 26.94 16.10
CA HIS A 92 0.94 26.76 14.74
C HIS A 92 2.03 25.68 14.69
N ALA A 93 2.92 25.59 15.67
CA ALA A 93 3.95 24.55 15.72
C ALA A 93 3.33 23.15 15.84
N GLU A 94 2.38 22.95 16.75
CA GLU A 94 1.66 21.68 16.92
C GLU A 94 0.85 21.30 15.67
N GLN A 95 0.29 22.29 14.97
CA GLN A 95 -0.43 22.04 13.72
C GLN A 95 0.51 21.60 12.59
N ILE A 96 1.65 22.27 12.43
CA ILE A 96 2.67 21.88 11.43
C ILE A 96 3.22 20.49 11.73
N GLU A 97 3.51 20.16 12.98
CA GLU A 97 3.99 18.85 13.39
C GLU A 97 3.01 17.73 13.00
N ALA A 98 1.72 17.95 13.29
CA ALA A 98 0.67 16.99 12.93
C ALA A 98 0.55 16.80 11.41
N GLU A 99 0.59 17.87 10.63
CA GLU A 99 0.50 17.81 9.18
C GLU A 99 1.76 17.20 8.53
N LEU A 100 2.96 17.48 9.09
CA LEU A 100 4.19 16.83 8.63
C LEU A 100 4.12 15.32 8.82
N GLN A 101 3.61 14.87 9.96
CA GLN A 101 3.45 13.45 10.26
C GLN A 101 2.42 12.78 9.33
N GLU A 102 1.26 13.41 9.10
CA GLU A 102 0.22 12.88 8.21
C GLU A 102 0.75 12.73 6.77
N LEU A 103 1.44 13.75 6.25
CA LEU A 103 2.03 13.68 4.91
C LEU A 103 3.19 12.68 4.80
N GLU A 104 4.00 12.53 5.85
CA GLU A 104 5.05 11.51 5.86
C GLU A 104 4.44 10.11 5.78
N GLU A 105 3.39 9.82 6.55
CA GLU A 105 2.69 8.54 6.51
C GLU A 105 2.06 8.27 5.14
N GLU A 106 1.45 9.28 4.50
CA GLU A 106 0.88 9.18 3.15
C GLU A 106 1.97 8.87 2.11
N ILE A 107 3.06 9.66 2.10
CA ILE A 107 4.16 9.49 1.14
C ILE A 107 4.83 8.12 1.30
N LEU A 108 5.08 7.68 2.53
CA LEU A 108 5.69 6.37 2.80
C LEU A 108 4.75 5.22 2.40
N GLY A 109 3.45 5.35 2.65
CA GLY A 109 2.45 4.36 2.25
C GLY A 109 2.39 4.21 0.73
N GLU A 110 2.30 5.32 0.00
CA GLU A 110 2.27 5.31 -1.47
C GLU A 110 3.58 4.79 -2.07
N LYS A 111 4.74 5.24 -1.56
CA LYS A 111 6.06 4.74 -1.95
C LYS A 111 6.17 3.23 -1.76
N GLY A 112 5.73 2.71 -0.61
CA GLY A 112 5.74 1.28 -0.32
C GLY A 112 4.87 0.45 -1.26
N LEU A 113 3.72 0.99 -1.72
CA LEU A 113 2.87 0.33 -2.72
C LEU A 113 3.56 0.23 -4.08
N ILE A 114 4.24 1.30 -4.51
CA ILE A 114 5.01 1.31 -5.77
C ILE A 114 6.19 0.35 -5.68
N GLU A 115 6.94 0.36 -4.59
CA GLU A 115 8.04 -0.57 -4.35
C GLU A 115 7.60 -2.05 -4.35
N LYS A 116 6.41 -2.36 -3.79
CA LYS A 116 5.83 -3.70 -3.85
C LYS A 116 5.55 -4.13 -5.30
N LYS A 117 4.99 -3.25 -6.12
CA LYS A 117 4.74 -3.52 -7.55
C LYS A 117 6.06 -3.73 -8.31
N PHE A 118 7.04 -2.88 -8.08
CA PHE A 118 8.38 -2.97 -8.66
C PHE A 118 9.04 -4.31 -8.32
N THR A 119 9.08 -4.65 -7.05
CA THR A 119 9.64 -5.91 -6.57
C THR A 119 8.93 -7.12 -7.16
N ALA A 120 7.62 -7.05 -7.40
CA ALA A 120 6.87 -8.13 -8.03
C ALA A 120 7.30 -8.37 -9.48
N TYR A 121 7.50 -7.30 -10.26
CA TYR A 121 7.97 -7.42 -11.65
C TYR A 121 9.41 -7.93 -11.73
N GLU A 122 10.32 -7.45 -10.88
CA GLU A 122 11.69 -7.97 -10.79
C GLU A 122 11.71 -9.47 -10.45
N LYS A 123 10.90 -9.90 -9.49
CA LYS A 123 10.74 -11.32 -9.16
C LYS A 123 10.19 -12.13 -10.34
N LEU A 124 9.29 -11.54 -11.14
CA LEU A 124 8.83 -12.18 -12.37
C LEU A 124 9.95 -12.32 -13.40
N LEU A 125 10.78 -11.30 -13.56
CA LEU A 125 11.94 -11.37 -14.49
C LEU A 125 12.95 -12.42 -14.06
N ASP A 126 13.21 -12.56 -12.76
CA ASP A 126 14.06 -13.62 -12.21
C ASP A 126 13.49 -15.02 -12.49
N ALA A 127 12.17 -15.19 -12.34
CA ALA A 127 11.49 -16.46 -12.59
C ALA A 127 11.27 -16.75 -14.08
N TYR A 128 11.09 -15.69 -14.88
CA TYR A 128 10.76 -15.74 -16.31
C TYR A 128 11.62 -14.77 -17.12
N PRO A 129 12.97 -15.01 -17.23
CA PRO A 129 13.87 -14.08 -17.94
C PRO A 129 13.47 -13.80 -19.38
N TRP A 130 12.71 -14.73 -20.00
CA TRP A 130 12.23 -14.61 -21.37
C TRP A 130 11.25 -13.43 -21.58
N LEU A 131 10.69 -12.86 -20.53
CA LEU A 131 9.77 -11.72 -20.64
C LEU A 131 10.42 -10.48 -21.28
N GLU A 132 11.73 -10.28 -21.11
CA GLU A 132 12.48 -9.18 -21.73
C GLU A 132 13.34 -9.62 -22.93
N GLU A 133 13.40 -10.92 -23.25
CA GLU A 133 14.18 -11.38 -24.38
C GLU A 133 13.54 -11.00 -25.72
N GLU A 134 14.24 -10.19 -26.54
CA GLU A 134 13.81 -9.83 -27.90
C GLU A 134 13.39 -11.04 -28.74
N ARG A 135 14.12 -12.14 -28.59
CA ARG A 135 13.82 -13.40 -29.33
C ARG A 135 12.50 -14.04 -28.94
N LYS A 136 11.94 -13.66 -27.79
CA LYS A 136 10.71 -14.20 -27.22
C LYS A 136 9.51 -13.28 -27.38
N LYS A 137 9.64 -12.15 -28.07
CA LYS A 137 8.52 -11.21 -28.31
C LYS A 137 7.32 -11.85 -28.98
N PHE A 138 7.47 -12.97 -29.70
CA PHE A 138 6.33 -13.72 -30.23
C PHE A 138 5.40 -14.26 -29.13
N MET A 139 5.90 -14.46 -27.92
CA MET A 139 5.09 -14.89 -26.75
C MET A 139 4.02 -13.86 -26.35
N TYR A 140 4.21 -12.59 -26.70
CA TYR A 140 3.22 -11.53 -26.47
C TYR A 140 2.06 -11.53 -27.48
N THR A 141 2.03 -12.50 -28.39
CA THR A 141 0.95 -12.70 -29.35
C THR A 141 0.38 -14.10 -29.19
N MET A 142 -0.91 -14.21 -28.92
CA MET A 142 -1.58 -15.48 -28.74
C MET A 142 -1.66 -16.23 -30.08
N PRO A 143 -1.22 -17.49 -30.16
CA PRO A 143 -1.37 -18.32 -31.35
C PRO A 143 -2.84 -18.55 -31.72
N ASP A 144 -3.08 -18.82 -33.00
CA ASP A 144 -4.43 -19.13 -33.47
C ASP A 144 -4.89 -20.52 -32.98
N LYS A 145 -5.93 -20.54 -32.13
CA LYS A 145 -6.48 -21.74 -31.52
C LYS A 145 -6.86 -22.82 -32.52
N ASN A 146 -7.33 -22.43 -33.71
CA ASN A 146 -7.82 -23.37 -34.71
C ASN A 146 -6.68 -23.92 -35.61
N LYS A 147 -5.61 -23.15 -35.78
CA LYS A 147 -4.50 -23.52 -36.68
C LYS A 147 -3.31 -24.10 -35.93
N GLN A 148 -3.11 -23.65 -34.68
CA GLN A 148 -1.91 -23.93 -33.87
C GLN A 148 -2.31 -24.34 -32.44
N TYR A 149 -3.15 -25.36 -32.33
CA TYR A 149 -3.77 -25.74 -31.04
C TYR A 149 -2.73 -26.07 -29.96
N ASN A 150 -1.67 -26.77 -30.30
CA ASN A 150 -0.62 -27.12 -29.32
C ASN A 150 0.14 -25.88 -28.84
N ASP A 151 0.51 -24.98 -29.77
CA ASP A 151 1.19 -23.73 -29.44
C ASP A 151 0.29 -22.83 -28.59
N TYR A 152 -0.99 -22.73 -28.94
CA TYR A 152 -2.00 -22.01 -28.16
C TYR A 152 -2.12 -22.56 -26.73
N THR A 153 -2.18 -23.88 -26.57
CA THR A 153 -2.30 -24.50 -25.24
C THR A 153 -1.03 -24.26 -24.43
N SER A 154 0.15 -24.45 -25.01
CA SER A 154 1.44 -24.19 -24.35
C SER A 154 1.58 -22.72 -23.96
N TRP A 155 1.24 -21.81 -24.87
CA TRP A 155 1.23 -20.36 -24.63
C TRP A 155 0.33 -19.98 -23.44
N LYS A 156 -0.91 -20.50 -23.45
CA LYS A 156 -1.90 -20.23 -22.42
C LYS A 156 -1.45 -20.73 -21.05
N THR A 157 -0.90 -21.95 -21.00
CA THR A 157 -0.38 -22.56 -19.77
C THR A 157 0.82 -21.76 -19.21
N GLU A 158 1.72 -21.32 -20.07
CA GLU A 158 2.90 -20.57 -19.64
C GLU A 158 2.53 -19.20 -19.09
N TRP A 159 1.64 -18.46 -19.78
CA TRP A 159 1.16 -17.18 -19.29
C TRP A 159 0.26 -17.30 -18.06
N ALA A 160 -0.44 -18.43 -17.87
CA ALA A 160 -1.18 -18.68 -16.64
C ALA A 160 -0.24 -18.77 -15.42
N LYS A 161 0.94 -19.40 -15.56
CA LYS A 161 1.96 -19.42 -14.51
C LYS A 161 2.47 -18.01 -14.22
N VAL A 162 2.76 -17.22 -15.27
CA VAL A 162 3.19 -15.82 -15.10
C VAL A 162 2.13 -15.00 -14.35
N LEU A 163 0.85 -15.11 -14.71
CA LEU A 163 -0.23 -14.40 -14.03
C LEU A 163 -0.39 -14.86 -12.57
N PHE A 164 -0.28 -16.16 -12.31
CA PHE A 164 -0.34 -16.71 -10.96
C PHE A 164 0.79 -16.19 -10.08
N ASP A 165 2.02 -16.22 -10.59
CA ASP A 165 3.20 -15.74 -9.86
C ASP A 165 3.21 -14.22 -9.71
N TYR A 166 2.69 -13.46 -10.70
CA TYR A 166 2.46 -12.03 -10.55
C TYR A 166 1.53 -11.74 -9.38
N ALA A 167 0.39 -12.43 -9.30
CA ALA A 167 -0.55 -12.27 -8.20
C ALA A 167 0.10 -12.57 -6.84
N ARG A 168 0.92 -13.61 -6.78
CA ARG A 168 1.64 -14.00 -5.57
C ARG A 168 2.71 -12.99 -5.17
N PHE A 169 3.54 -12.54 -6.10
CA PHE A 169 4.63 -11.60 -5.84
C PHE A 169 4.14 -10.20 -5.48
N ALA A 170 3.03 -9.78 -6.08
CA ALA A 170 2.38 -8.51 -5.78
C ALA A 170 1.38 -8.59 -4.61
N VAL A 171 1.25 -9.78 -3.96
CA VAL A 171 0.31 -10.01 -2.85
C VAL A 171 -1.14 -9.67 -3.23
N LEU A 172 -1.52 -9.96 -4.48
CA LEU A 172 -2.86 -9.70 -5.00
C LEU A 172 -3.75 -10.92 -4.85
N HIS A 173 -4.76 -10.82 -4.01
CA HIS A 173 -5.80 -11.86 -3.87
C HIS A 173 -6.92 -11.69 -4.88
N ILE A 174 -7.19 -10.46 -5.32
CA ILE A 174 -8.14 -10.10 -6.36
C ILE A 174 -7.42 -9.30 -7.42
N ILE A 175 -7.53 -9.74 -8.67
CA ILE A 175 -7.01 -9.03 -9.84
C ILE A 175 -8.17 -8.35 -10.55
N TYR A 176 -8.05 -7.05 -10.80
CA TYR A 176 -8.95 -6.30 -11.65
C TYR A 176 -8.40 -6.32 -13.09
N ILE A 177 -9.18 -6.89 -14.01
CA ILE A 177 -8.73 -7.07 -15.40
C ILE A 177 -8.36 -5.74 -16.07
N ARG A 178 -9.10 -4.68 -15.74
CA ARG A 178 -8.83 -3.34 -16.28
C ARG A 178 -7.46 -2.82 -15.84
N GLU A 179 -7.11 -2.97 -14.56
CA GLU A 179 -5.82 -2.55 -14.02
C GLU A 179 -4.68 -3.37 -14.62
N LEU A 180 -4.87 -4.71 -14.71
CA LEU A 180 -3.87 -5.60 -15.26
C LEU A 180 -3.50 -5.27 -16.72
N ASN A 181 -4.41 -4.69 -17.49
CA ASN A 181 -4.14 -4.26 -18.88
C ASN A 181 -3.02 -3.20 -18.97
N SER A 182 -2.76 -2.49 -17.88
CA SER A 182 -1.75 -1.43 -17.79
C SER A 182 -0.47 -1.87 -17.10
N GLU A 183 -0.47 -3.06 -16.49
CA GLU A 183 0.66 -3.56 -15.72
C GLU A 183 1.62 -4.43 -16.56
N LYS A 184 2.92 -4.27 -16.35
CA LYS A 184 3.93 -5.18 -16.92
C LYS A 184 3.80 -6.59 -16.32
N PRO A 185 3.97 -7.63 -17.12
CA PRO A 185 4.26 -7.70 -18.56
C PRO A 185 2.99 -7.69 -19.46
N PHE A 186 1.79 -7.62 -18.88
CA PHE A 186 0.52 -7.79 -19.58
C PHE A 186 0.17 -6.62 -20.51
N SER A 187 0.69 -5.43 -20.20
CA SER A 187 0.56 -4.22 -21.03
C SER A 187 1.20 -4.38 -22.43
N ASP A 188 2.12 -5.32 -22.59
CA ASP A 188 2.81 -5.56 -23.86
C ASP A 188 2.04 -6.48 -24.82
N PHE A 189 0.90 -7.04 -24.40
CA PHE A 189 0.06 -7.84 -25.26
C PHE A 189 -0.55 -7.02 -26.40
N THR A 190 -0.58 -7.59 -27.60
CA THR A 190 -1.18 -6.95 -28.79
C THR A 190 -2.72 -6.80 -28.65
N LYS A 191 -3.38 -7.70 -27.92
CA LYS A 191 -4.83 -7.68 -27.63
C LYS A 191 -5.05 -7.97 -26.16
N ARG A 192 -4.67 -7.04 -25.31
CA ARG A 192 -4.55 -7.15 -23.86
C ARG A 192 -5.71 -7.89 -23.19
N GLU A 193 -6.87 -7.28 -23.15
CA GLU A 193 -8.03 -7.83 -22.46
C GLU A 193 -8.40 -9.24 -22.94
N LYS A 194 -8.42 -9.47 -24.26
CA LYS A 194 -8.72 -10.78 -24.82
C LYS A 194 -7.76 -11.86 -24.34
N TYR A 195 -6.45 -11.55 -24.34
CA TYR A 195 -5.42 -12.51 -23.96
C TYR A 195 -5.43 -12.79 -22.47
N ILE A 196 -5.62 -11.75 -21.65
CA ILE A 196 -5.75 -11.88 -20.20
C ILE A 196 -6.95 -12.73 -19.82
N LEU A 197 -8.10 -12.56 -20.48
CA LEU A 197 -9.27 -13.40 -20.24
C LEU A 197 -9.01 -14.88 -20.58
N GLU A 198 -8.34 -15.18 -21.69
CA GLU A 198 -7.97 -16.57 -22.05
C GLU A 198 -6.99 -17.19 -21.03
N ILE A 199 -6.03 -16.41 -20.51
CA ILE A 199 -5.09 -16.82 -19.49
C ILE A 199 -5.81 -17.06 -18.15
N ALA A 200 -6.74 -16.19 -17.77
CA ALA A 200 -7.55 -16.33 -16.56
C ALA A 200 -8.42 -17.60 -16.61
N GLU A 201 -8.99 -17.95 -17.77
CA GLU A 201 -9.76 -19.20 -17.95
C GLU A 201 -8.86 -20.43 -17.73
N GLU A 202 -7.57 -20.36 -18.04
CA GLU A 202 -6.64 -21.44 -17.75
C GLU A 202 -6.45 -21.62 -16.25
N LEU A 203 -6.22 -20.54 -15.48
CA LEU A 203 -6.14 -20.61 -14.02
C LEU A 203 -7.42 -21.18 -13.40
N ILE A 204 -8.58 -20.82 -13.94
CA ILE A 204 -9.87 -21.35 -13.48
C ILE A 204 -9.97 -22.86 -13.78
N SER A 205 -9.55 -23.30 -14.97
CA SER A 205 -9.53 -24.72 -15.33
C SER A 205 -8.64 -25.55 -14.41
N GLN A 206 -7.55 -24.93 -13.91
CA GLN A 206 -6.60 -25.48 -12.93
C GLN A 206 -7.09 -25.36 -11.47
N LYS A 207 -8.27 -24.79 -11.23
CA LYS A 207 -8.84 -24.50 -9.90
C LYS A 207 -7.99 -23.55 -9.04
N GLN A 208 -7.16 -22.74 -9.69
CA GLN A 208 -6.33 -21.75 -9.02
C GLN A 208 -6.96 -20.36 -8.96
N ALA A 209 -8.08 -20.16 -9.65
CA ALA A 209 -8.82 -18.91 -9.66
C ALA A 209 -10.33 -19.11 -9.87
N ILE A 210 -11.11 -18.07 -9.56
CA ILE A 210 -12.54 -17.98 -9.87
C ILE A 210 -12.90 -16.55 -10.28
N TRP A 211 -13.93 -16.41 -11.12
CA TRP A 211 -14.54 -15.12 -11.40
C TRP A 211 -15.45 -14.69 -10.25
N LEU A 212 -15.24 -13.48 -9.71
CA LEU A 212 -16.12 -12.89 -8.69
C LEU A 212 -17.35 -12.21 -9.31
N SER A 213 -17.33 -11.95 -10.62
CA SER A 213 -18.44 -11.32 -11.33
C SER A 213 -18.75 -12.01 -12.65
N LYS A 214 -20.04 -11.98 -13.07
CA LYS A 214 -20.47 -12.50 -14.38
C LYS A 214 -19.84 -11.76 -15.56
N LYS A 215 -19.43 -10.49 -15.35
CA LYS A 215 -18.76 -9.66 -16.36
C LYS A 215 -17.27 -9.95 -16.51
N LYS A 216 -16.72 -10.86 -15.70
CA LYS A 216 -15.28 -11.22 -15.71
C LYS A 216 -14.34 -10.04 -15.48
N GLU A 217 -14.76 -9.09 -14.65
CA GLU A 217 -13.98 -7.90 -14.33
C GLU A 217 -12.98 -8.14 -13.18
N LYS A 218 -13.30 -9.10 -12.30
CA LYS A 218 -12.55 -9.40 -11.07
C LYS A 218 -12.26 -10.89 -11.00
N LEU A 219 -10.97 -11.23 -10.91
CA LEU A 219 -10.47 -12.59 -10.77
C LEU A 219 -9.91 -12.79 -9.36
N ARG A 220 -10.47 -13.72 -8.58
CA ARG A 220 -9.89 -14.17 -7.31
C ARG A 220 -8.87 -15.26 -7.61
N VAL A 221 -7.61 -15.06 -7.19
CA VAL A 221 -6.51 -16.02 -7.37
C VAL A 221 -6.14 -16.65 -6.04
N TYR A 222 -6.05 -17.99 -5.99
CA TYR A 222 -5.75 -18.77 -4.78
C TYR A 222 -4.31 -19.29 -4.84
N TRP A 223 -3.35 -18.47 -4.47
CA TRP A 223 -1.93 -18.86 -4.41
C TRP A 223 -1.52 -19.51 -3.07
N LYS A 224 -2.42 -19.53 -2.09
CA LYS A 224 -2.41 -20.38 -0.89
C LYS A 224 -3.85 -20.85 -0.61
N THR A 225 -4.01 -22.03 -0.01
CA THR A 225 -5.33 -22.50 0.42
C THR A 225 -5.78 -21.79 1.70
N LEU A 226 -7.10 -21.81 1.98
CA LEU A 226 -7.62 -21.18 3.20
C LEU A 226 -7.11 -21.88 4.48
N GLU A 227 -6.78 -23.17 4.41
CA GLU A 227 -6.14 -23.90 5.49
C GLU A 227 -4.76 -23.37 5.81
N VAL A 228 -3.93 -23.10 4.77
CA VAL A 228 -2.59 -22.51 4.94
C VAL A 228 -2.71 -21.11 5.54
N TRP A 229 -3.65 -20.30 5.04
CA TRP A 229 -3.92 -18.99 5.62
C TRP A 229 -4.37 -19.08 7.08
N SER A 230 -5.19 -20.08 7.41
CA SER A 230 -5.63 -20.36 8.79
C SER A 230 -4.44 -20.61 9.72
N ASP A 231 -3.46 -21.40 9.26
CA ASP A 231 -2.26 -21.70 10.01
C ASP A 231 -1.38 -20.45 10.21
N GLU A 232 -1.22 -19.63 9.17
CA GLU A 232 -0.44 -18.40 9.23
C GLU A 232 -1.07 -17.36 10.16
N ILE A 233 -2.39 -17.12 10.05
CA ILE A 233 -3.11 -16.21 10.94
C ILE A 233 -3.06 -16.68 12.39
N TYR A 234 -3.22 -17.98 12.64
CA TYR A 234 -3.08 -18.54 13.98
C TYR A 234 -1.68 -18.29 14.56
N LYS A 235 -0.63 -18.57 13.75
CA LYS A 235 0.75 -18.36 14.16
C LYS A 235 1.03 -16.88 14.43
N TRP A 236 0.60 -16.00 13.55
CA TRP A 236 0.74 -14.55 13.74
C TRP A 236 0.07 -14.09 15.04
N ALA A 237 -1.16 -14.53 15.30
CA ALA A 237 -1.87 -14.17 16.52
C ALA A 237 -1.16 -14.69 17.78
N TYR A 238 -0.61 -15.90 17.71
CA TYR A 238 0.16 -16.52 18.81
C TYR A 238 1.48 -15.77 19.05
N ASP A 239 2.26 -15.52 18.01
CA ASP A 239 3.58 -14.88 18.08
C ASP A 239 3.47 -13.42 18.57
N ASN A 240 2.36 -12.74 18.25
CA ASN A 240 2.07 -11.37 18.70
C ASN A 240 1.29 -11.31 20.04
N GLY A 241 1.12 -12.43 20.73
CA GLY A 241 0.46 -12.48 22.04
C GLY A 241 -0.99 -11.99 22.03
N LYS A 242 -1.71 -12.16 20.92
CA LYS A 242 -3.12 -11.73 20.75
C LYS A 242 -4.06 -12.67 21.51
N LEU A 243 -4.19 -12.47 22.81
CA LEU A 243 -5.00 -13.31 23.71
C LEU A 243 -6.47 -12.86 23.78
N GLU A 244 -6.77 -11.64 23.41
CA GLU A 244 -8.12 -11.10 23.32
C GLU A 244 -8.80 -11.48 21.99
N PRO A 245 -10.14 -11.34 21.86
CA PRO A 245 -10.82 -11.57 20.60
C PRO A 245 -10.29 -10.63 19.50
N ILE A 246 -9.81 -11.21 18.42
CA ILE A 246 -9.25 -10.49 17.25
C ILE A 246 -10.37 -10.23 16.25
N MET A 247 -10.52 -9.00 15.86
CA MET A 247 -11.49 -8.55 14.87
C MET A 247 -10.92 -8.65 13.45
N ILE A 248 -11.80 -8.71 12.44
CA ILE A 248 -11.36 -8.75 11.03
C ILE A 248 -10.55 -7.50 10.66
N TYR A 249 -10.92 -6.32 11.18
CA TYR A 249 -10.19 -5.10 10.88
C TYR A 249 -8.75 -5.14 11.42
N GLU A 250 -8.50 -5.77 12.57
CA GLU A 250 -7.14 -5.93 13.11
C GLU A 250 -6.24 -6.79 12.22
N LEU A 251 -6.81 -7.78 11.50
CA LEU A 251 -6.07 -8.53 10.49
C LEU A 251 -5.73 -7.65 9.28
N ARG A 252 -6.59 -6.71 8.93
CA ARG A 252 -6.33 -5.76 7.84
C ARG A 252 -5.32 -4.69 8.20
N GLU A 253 -5.23 -4.29 9.46
CA GLU A 253 -4.22 -3.37 10.00
C GLU A 253 -2.83 -4.02 10.07
N ALA A 254 -2.73 -5.34 9.95
CA ALA A 254 -1.45 -6.05 9.88
C ALA A 254 -0.86 -5.97 8.45
N GLU A 255 -0.59 -4.77 7.95
CA GLU A 255 -0.20 -4.48 6.56
C GLU A 255 1.07 -5.19 6.08
N GLN A 256 1.95 -5.58 7.02
CA GLN A 256 3.17 -6.34 6.70
C GLN A 256 2.89 -7.80 6.37
N GLU A 257 1.69 -8.29 6.70
CA GLU A 257 1.31 -9.68 6.52
C GLU A 257 0.53 -9.88 5.22
N ASP A 258 0.87 -10.91 4.47
CA ASP A 258 0.24 -11.23 3.19
C ASP A 258 -1.27 -11.49 3.29
N PHE A 259 -1.78 -11.86 4.46
CA PHE A 259 -3.19 -12.09 4.70
C PHE A 259 -4.01 -10.81 4.92
N SER A 260 -3.38 -9.64 5.10
CA SER A 260 -4.07 -8.37 5.39
C SER A 260 -5.07 -7.97 4.30
N ASN A 261 -4.77 -8.32 3.06
CA ASN A 261 -5.58 -8.01 1.87
C ASN A 261 -6.53 -9.14 1.44
N LEU A 262 -6.69 -10.19 2.27
CA LEU A 262 -7.65 -11.26 1.98
C LEU A 262 -9.09 -10.71 1.89
N PRO A 263 -9.93 -11.20 0.95
CA PRO A 263 -11.35 -10.89 0.91
C PRO A 263 -12.05 -11.22 2.24
N LEU A 264 -13.08 -10.44 2.56
CA LEU A 264 -13.85 -10.61 3.79
C LEU A 264 -14.42 -12.02 3.93
N GLU A 265 -14.96 -12.55 2.84
CA GLU A 265 -15.56 -13.87 2.76
C GLU A 265 -14.53 -14.97 3.05
N ASP A 266 -13.30 -14.80 2.59
CA ASP A 266 -12.20 -15.74 2.86
C ASP A 266 -11.78 -15.67 4.32
N LEU A 267 -11.69 -14.47 4.93
CA LEU A 267 -11.38 -14.30 6.35
C LEU A 267 -12.46 -14.94 7.25
N GLU A 268 -13.73 -14.79 6.89
CA GLU A 268 -14.83 -15.44 7.61
C GLU A 268 -14.75 -16.97 7.52
N GLU A 269 -14.37 -17.52 6.36
CA GLU A 269 -14.21 -18.97 6.18
C GLU A 269 -12.99 -19.48 6.95
N ILE A 270 -11.88 -18.73 6.96
CA ILE A 270 -10.69 -19.02 7.76
C ILE A 270 -11.06 -19.10 9.25
N PHE A 271 -11.91 -18.20 9.76
CA PHE A 271 -12.36 -18.28 11.17
C PHE A 271 -13.14 -19.56 11.45
N LYS A 272 -13.96 -20.03 10.50
CA LYS A 272 -14.65 -21.32 10.63
C LYS A 272 -13.67 -22.50 10.62
N ILE A 273 -12.63 -22.44 9.78
CA ILE A 273 -11.56 -23.44 9.73
C ILE A 273 -10.81 -23.49 11.07
N LEU A 274 -10.42 -22.33 11.62
CA LEU A 274 -9.79 -22.23 12.94
C LEU A 274 -10.65 -22.83 14.04
N ALA A 275 -11.95 -22.57 14.02
CA ALA A 275 -12.89 -23.13 14.99
C ALA A 275 -13.05 -24.65 14.85
N LYS A 276 -13.16 -25.15 13.61
CA LYS A 276 -13.26 -26.59 13.30
C LYS A 276 -12.01 -27.35 13.77
N ASN A 277 -10.85 -26.74 13.59
CA ASN A 277 -9.56 -27.29 14.02
C ASN A 277 -9.32 -27.15 15.54
N ARG A 278 -10.28 -26.58 16.29
CA ARG A 278 -10.21 -26.31 17.74
C ARG A 278 -9.11 -25.32 18.15
N ARG A 279 -8.51 -24.61 17.20
CA ARG A 279 -7.44 -23.61 17.45
C ARG A 279 -7.98 -22.26 17.90
N ALA A 280 -9.24 -21.96 17.60
CA ALA A 280 -9.87 -20.72 18.02
C ALA A 280 -11.33 -20.93 18.43
N LYS A 281 -11.90 -19.93 19.12
CA LYS A 281 -13.33 -19.80 19.35
C LYS A 281 -13.82 -18.60 18.52
N VAL A 282 -14.76 -18.83 17.62
CA VAL A 282 -15.43 -17.76 16.88
C VAL A 282 -16.51 -17.14 17.74
N LEU A 283 -16.54 -15.83 17.79
CA LEU A 283 -17.50 -14.99 18.52
C LEU A 283 -18.27 -14.16 17.51
N LYS A 284 -19.57 -14.10 17.66
CA LYS A 284 -20.42 -13.16 16.92
C LYS A 284 -20.78 -12.02 17.83
N LEU A 285 -20.42 -10.81 17.43
CA LEU A 285 -20.70 -9.60 18.19
C LEU A 285 -22.12 -9.12 17.98
N GLU A 286 -22.58 -8.20 18.84
CA GLU A 286 -23.94 -7.62 18.78
C GLU A 286 -24.23 -6.91 17.45
N ASN A 287 -23.20 -6.31 16.82
CA ASN A 287 -23.29 -5.66 15.51
C ASN A 287 -23.24 -6.66 14.33
N GLY A 288 -23.21 -7.96 14.60
CA GLY A 288 -23.17 -9.02 13.60
C GLY A 288 -21.78 -9.37 13.06
N GLN A 289 -20.76 -8.62 13.42
CA GLN A 289 -19.37 -8.91 13.03
C GLN A 289 -18.84 -10.16 13.71
N LEU A 290 -17.89 -10.82 13.04
CA LEU A 290 -17.19 -11.97 13.56
C LEU A 290 -15.85 -11.56 14.18
N ALA A 291 -15.53 -12.15 15.30
CA ALA A 291 -14.20 -12.12 15.91
C ALA A 291 -13.76 -13.56 16.20
N PHE A 292 -12.47 -13.79 16.32
CA PHE A 292 -11.96 -15.07 16.80
C PHE A 292 -11.01 -14.84 17.97
N LYS A 293 -11.05 -15.78 18.90
CA LYS A 293 -10.11 -15.81 20.03
C LYS A 293 -9.30 -17.10 19.94
N ILE A 294 -7.97 -16.98 19.83
CA ILE A 294 -7.10 -18.16 19.79
C ILE A 294 -7.20 -18.93 21.09
N LYS A 295 -7.03 -20.25 21.01
CA LYS A 295 -6.87 -21.12 22.15
C LYS A 295 -5.39 -21.45 22.27
N LEU A 296 -4.82 -21.17 23.41
CA LEU A 296 -3.50 -21.65 23.77
C LEU A 296 -3.63 -23.15 24.11
N GLU A 297 -2.84 -23.99 23.48
CA GLU A 297 -2.72 -25.41 23.85
C GLU A 297 -1.94 -25.58 25.15
#